data_c3c234d3b02307a6a5ff96907ddde93f
#
_entry.id   c3c234d3b02307a6a5ff96907ddde93f
#
_cell.length_a   1.000
_cell.length_b   1.000
_cell.length_c   1.000
_cell.angle_alpha   90.00
_cell.angle_beta   90.00
_cell.angle_gamma   90.00
#
_symmetry.space_group_name_H-M   'P 1'
#
loop_
_entity.id
_entity.type
_entity.pdbx_description
1 polymer ?
#
loop_
_entity_poly.entity_id
_entity_poly.type
_entity_poly.pdbx_seq_one_letter_code
_entity_poly.pdbx_strand_id
1 'polypeptide(L)'
;ADDLAIALQLIAQPNEMDERGIRIALAKPKADVKKLKIAVLTSAATAETDDSVQAAVLAAARAFAKGGAKVSESARPDFDLHEAHRTFIHLLRGATSSALSDEQFARQRDLAQKSTPGDDSYQAWMMHANTMPVREWHGWNEKRQQIRRAWTEFFREWDLLLCPAAATAAFPLNQKGERWERMVMVNGKPQPSTTQMFWAGLPGMAYLPATVAPAGFTRGGLPIGVQIIGPQYGDLSTIEAARHLEREFQPFVQPQGYE
;
A
#
# COMPACT_ATOMS: atom_id res chain seq x y z
N ALA A 1 -8.48 -12.15 11.50
CA ALA A 1 -7.97 -10.91 12.12
C ALA A 1 -7.32 -11.16 13.48
N ASP A 2 -7.82 -12.14 14.26
CA ASP A 2 -7.28 -12.43 15.60
C ASP A 2 -5.82 -12.90 15.58
N ASP A 3 -5.44 -13.73 14.63
CA ASP A 3 -4.06 -14.17 14.44
C ASP A 3 -3.10 -13.01 14.16
N LEU A 4 -3.54 -11.99 13.41
CA LEU A 4 -2.76 -10.78 13.17
C LEU A 4 -2.52 -10.01 14.48
N ALA A 5 -3.52 -9.92 15.34
CA ALA A 5 -3.38 -9.24 16.64
C ALA A 5 -2.41 -9.99 17.57
N ILE A 6 -2.47 -11.33 17.60
CA ILE A 6 -1.54 -12.18 18.36
C ILE A 6 -0.12 -12.02 17.83
N ALA A 7 0.08 -12.15 16.51
CA ALA A 7 1.39 -11.98 15.87
C ALA A 7 1.97 -10.59 16.14
N LEU A 8 1.17 -9.52 16.01
CA LEU A 8 1.62 -8.17 16.29
C LEU A 8 2.08 -7.99 17.74
N GLN A 9 1.38 -8.55 18.72
CA GLN A 9 1.79 -8.50 20.14
C GLN A 9 3.16 -9.12 20.38
N LEU A 10 3.50 -10.16 19.62
CA LEU A 10 4.79 -10.84 19.75
C LEU A 10 5.93 -10.07 19.07
N ILE A 11 5.69 -9.46 17.92
CA ILE A 11 6.74 -8.82 17.11
C ILE A 11 6.88 -7.31 17.35
N ALA A 12 5.85 -6.64 17.89
CA ALA A 12 5.86 -5.19 18.15
C ALA A 12 6.59 -4.86 19.47
N GLN A 13 7.79 -5.40 19.63
CA GLN A 13 8.64 -5.14 20.79
C GLN A 13 9.95 -4.52 20.32
N PRO A 14 10.56 -3.62 21.08
CA PRO A 14 11.90 -3.17 20.81
C PRO A 14 12.89 -4.33 20.92
N ASN A 15 14.03 -4.22 20.25
CA ASN A 15 15.12 -5.17 20.43
C ASN A 15 15.77 -5.02 21.82
N GLU A 16 16.62 -5.97 22.21
CA GLU A 16 17.26 -6.01 23.52
C GLU A 16 18.05 -4.74 23.88
N MET A 17 18.62 -4.06 22.90
CA MET A 17 19.37 -2.81 23.12
C MET A 17 18.42 -1.64 23.38
N ASP A 18 17.33 -1.56 22.63
CA ASP A 18 16.39 -0.43 22.66
C ASP A 18 15.36 -0.54 23.80
N GLU A 19 15.03 -1.76 24.27
CA GLU A 19 14.04 -1.98 25.34
C GLU A 19 14.36 -1.26 26.66
N ARG A 20 15.61 -0.85 26.87
CA ARG A 20 16.05 -0.09 28.04
C ARG A 20 15.47 1.32 28.08
N GLY A 21 15.19 1.90 26.89
CA GLY A 21 14.72 3.28 26.76
C GLY A 21 13.45 3.44 25.92
N ILE A 22 13.08 2.43 25.14
CA ILE A 22 11.93 2.49 24.22
C ILE A 22 10.86 1.51 24.66
N ARG A 23 9.62 1.98 24.66
CA ARG A 23 8.43 1.12 24.78
C ARG A 23 7.48 1.44 23.66
N ILE A 24 7.00 0.43 22.95
CA ILE A 24 6.03 0.57 21.87
C ILE A 24 4.64 0.45 22.47
N ALA A 25 3.92 1.55 22.52
CA ALA A 25 2.52 1.61 22.97
C ALA A 25 1.62 1.84 21.76
N LEU A 26 1.00 0.77 21.27
CA LEU A 26 0.03 0.87 20.17
C LEU A 26 -1.27 1.47 20.68
N ALA A 27 -1.84 2.39 19.88
CA ALA A 27 -3.11 3.03 20.21
C ALA A 27 -4.26 2.01 20.23
N LYS A 28 -5.12 2.10 21.25
CA LYS A 28 -6.32 1.26 21.32
C LYS A 28 -7.29 1.63 20.20
N PRO A 29 -7.89 0.65 19.50
CA PRO A 29 -8.85 0.92 18.44
C PRO A 29 -10.15 1.51 18.99
N LYS A 30 -10.86 2.26 18.15
CA LYS A 30 -12.25 2.61 18.41
C LYS A 30 -13.10 1.36 18.18
N ALA A 31 -13.64 0.77 19.24
CA ALA A 31 -14.45 -0.43 19.16
C ALA A 31 -15.84 -0.18 18.54
N ASP A 32 -16.38 1.04 18.65
CA ASP A 32 -17.69 1.41 18.13
C ASP A 32 -17.58 1.92 16.69
N VAL A 33 -18.03 1.11 15.75
CA VAL A 33 -18.03 1.42 14.30
C VAL A 33 -18.77 2.72 14.00
N LYS A 34 -19.83 3.07 14.75
CA LYS A 34 -20.59 4.32 14.57
C LYS A 34 -19.77 5.58 14.78
N LYS A 35 -18.64 5.47 15.46
CA LYS A 35 -17.70 6.59 15.70
C LYS A 35 -16.61 6.69 14.65
N LEU A 36 -16.53 5.74 13.70
CA LEU A 36 -15.51 5.76 12.67
C LEU A 36 -15.85 6.73 11.55
N LYS A 37 -14.82 7.44 11.10
CA LYS A 37 -14.81 8.23 9.87
C LYS A 37 -13.86 7.57 8.89
N ILE A 38 -14.37 7.13 7.76
CA ILE A 38 -13.65 6.29 6.81
C ILE A 38 -13.63 6.98 5.45
N ALA A 39 -12.44 7.23 4.92
CA ALA A 39 -12.26 7.67 3.54
C ALA A 39 -12.10 6.46 2.61
N VAL A 40 -12.48 6.62 1.34
CA VAL A 40 -12.42 5.55 0.35
C VAL A 40 -11.75 6.05 -0.92
N LEU A 41 -10.71 5.36 -1.37
CA LEU A 41 -10.01 5.58 -2.62
C LEU A 41 -10.04 4.29 -3.44
N THR A 42 -10.75 4.27 -4.57
CA THR A 42 -10.95 3.03 -5.35
C THR A 42 -10.03 2.89 -6.54
N SER A 43 -9.51 4.00 -7.07
CA SER A 43 -8.63 4.04 -8.24
C SER A 43 -7.76 5.28 -8.21
N ALA A 44 -6.65 5.28 -8.92
CA ALA A 44 -5.77 6.42 -9.12
C ALA A 44 -5.27 6.45 -10.57
N ALA A 45 -5.06 7.65 -11.13
CA ALA A 45 -4.55 7.79 -12.51
C ALA A 45 -3.18 7.10 -12.68
N THR A 46 -2.34 7.10 -11.64
CA THR A 46 -1.04 6.42 -11.62
C THR A 46 -1.14 4.89 -11.63
N ALA A 47 -2.24 4.35 -11.10
CA ALA A 47 -2.50 2.91 -11.02
C ALA A 47 -4.00 2.65 -11.10
N GLU A 48 -4.53 2.70 -12.33
CA GLU A 48 -5.94 2.36 -12.59
C GLU A 48 -6.25 0.98 -12.02
N THR A 49 -7.43 0.85 -11.44
CA THR A 49 -7.85 -0.36 -10.75
C THR A 49 -8.99 -1.02 -11.50
N ASP A 50 -8.94 -2.34 -11.60
CA ASP A 50 -10.00 -3.14 -12.23
C ASP A 50 -11.37 -2.90 -11.56
N ASP A 51 -12.42 -2.83 -12.35
CA ASP A 51 -13.78 -2.52 -11.90
C ASP A 51 -14.27 -3.51 -10.83
N SER A 52 -13.86 -4.77 -10.91
CA SER A 52 -14.19 -5.79 -9.91
C SER A 52 -13.58 -5.48 -8.55
N VAL A 53 -12.35 -4.96 -8.54
CA VAL A 53 -11.65 -4.55 -7.32
C VAL A 53 -12.26 -3.26 -6.75
N GLN A 54 -12.54 -2.28 -7.61
CA GLN A 54 -13.23 -1.05 -7.19
C GLN A 54 -14.58 -1.36 -6.54
N ALA A 55 -15.38 -2.23 -7.17
CA ALA A 55 -16.67 -2.66 -6.65
C ALA A 55 -16.56 -3.35 -5.28
N ALA A 56 -15.51 -4.18 -5.08
CA ALA A 56 -15.25 -4.86 -3.81
C ALA A 56 -14.86 -3.86 -2.71
N VAL A 57 -14.01 -2.87 -3.00
CA VAL A 57 -13.64 -1.81 -2.03
C VAL A 57 -14.88 -0.99 -1.63
N LEU A 58 -15.73 -0.62 -2.60
CA LEU A 58 -16.98 0.09 -2.33
C LEU A 58 -17.98 -0.75 -1.53
N ALA A 59 -18.02 -2.07 -1.76
CA ALA A 59 -18.87 -2.97 -0.99
C ALA A 59 -18.42 -3.07 0.48
N ALA A 60 -17.10 -3.15 0.72
CA ALA A 60 -16.54 -3.08 2.08
C ALA A 60 -16.87 -1.74 2.76
N ALA A 61 -16.75 -0.63 2.05
CA ALA A 61 -17.12 0.70 2.55
C ALA A 61 -18.61 0.79 2.93
N ARG A 62 -19.48 0.22 2.10
CA ARG A 62 -20.94 0.13 2.41
C ARG A 62 -21.23 -0.72 3.63
N ALA A 63 -20.46 -1.77 3.90
CA ALA A 63 -20.59 -2.57 5.12
C ALA A 63 -20.33 -1.71 6.38
N PHE A 64 -19.28 -0.89 6.36
CA PHE A 64 -19.03 0.08 7.44
C PHE A 64 -20.15 1.12 7.56
N ALA A 65 -20.64 1.67 6.46
CA ALA A 65 -21.75 2.63 6.45
C ALA A 65 -23.03 2.01 7.05
N LYS A 66 -23.33 0.76 6.71
CA LYS A 66 -24.45 0.00 7.30
C LYS A 66 -24.29 -0.18 8.82
N GLY A 67 -23.05 -0.34 9.30
CA GLY A 67 -22.70 -0.36 10.72
C GLY A 67 -22.80 1.01 11.40
N GLY A 68 -23.04 2.09 10.65
CA GLY A 68 -23.21 3.46 11.15
C GLY A 68 -21.97 4.34 11.06
N ALA A 69 -20.87 3.88 10.45
CA ALA A 69 -19.69 4.70 10.21
C ALA A 69 -19.98 5.84 9.21
N LYS A 70 -19.31 6.99 9.39
CA LYS A 70 -19.30 8.05 8.39
C LYS A 70 -18.31 7.69 7.27
N VAL A 71 -18.82 7.53 6.05
CA VAL A 71 -17.99 7.19 4.88
C VAL A 71 -17.92 8.36 3.90
N SER A 72 -16.75 8.61 3.30
CA SER A 72 -16.53 9.62 2.25
C SER A 72 -15.71 9.05 1.11
N GLU A 73 -16.22 9.16 -0.11
CA GLU A 73 -15.52 8.82 -1.34
C GLU A 73 -14.69 9.98 -1.91
N SER A 74 -14.82 11.19 -1.34
CA SER A 74 -14.11 12.40 -1.78
C SER A 74 -12.95 12.82 -0.88
N ALA A 75 -12.91 12.35 0.38
CA ALA A 75 -11.84 12.70 1.32
C ALA A 75 -10.49 12.12 0.86
N ARG A 76 -9.45 12.96 0.84
CA ARG A 76 -8.10 12.61 0.41
C ARG A 76 -7.06 13.28 1.29
N PRO A 77 -5.91 12.65 1.54
CA PRO A 77 -4.76 13.37 2.06
C PRO A 77 -4.25 14.37 1.01
N ASP A 78 -3.72 15.49 1.48
CA ASP A 78 -3.29 16.63 0.64
C ASP A 78 -1.87 16.41 0.11
N PHE A 79 -1.73 15.56 -0.89
CA PHE A 79 -0.51 15.39 -1.69
C PHE A 79 -0.83 14.75 -3.05
N ASP A 80 0.06 14.95 -4.01
CA ASP A 80 -0.04 14.33 -5.32
C ASP A 80 0.32 12.84 -5.25
N LEU A 81 -0.58 11.97 -5.74
CA LEU A 81 -0.43 10.51 -5.69
C LEU A 81 0.69 10.00 -6.61
N HIS A 82 0.93 10.68 -7.74
CA HIS A 82 2.01 10.32 -8.67
C HIS A 82 3.38 10.64 -8.06
N GLU A 83 3.55 11.84 -7.49
CA GLU A 83 4.77 12.21 -6.77
C GLU A 83 5.00 11.32 -5.54
N ALA A 84 3.95 10.91 -4.86
CA ALA A 84 4.05 9.94 -3.76
C ALA A 84 4.57 8.59 -4.25
N HIS A 85 4.05 8.08 -5.35
CA HIS A 85 4.53 6.83 -5.96
C HIS A 85 5.98 6.95 -6.43
N ARG A 86 6.32 8.04 -7.10
CA ARG A 86 7.70 8.33 -7.53
C ARG A 86 8.65 8.37 -6.33
N THR A 87 8.26 9.06 -5.26
CA THR A 87 9.03 9.11 -4.00
C THR A 87 9.22 7.72 -3.41
N PHE A 88 8.16 6.90 -3.38
CA PHE A 88 8.24 5.52 -2.92
C PHE A 88 9.25 4.70 -3.73
N ILE A 89 9.18 4.75 -5.07
CA ILE A 89 10.09 3.98 -5.93
C ILE A 89 11.54 4.41 -5.71
N HIS A 90 11.81 5.72 -5.63
CA HIS A 90 13.18 6.21 -5.41
C HIS A 90 13.74 5.74 -4.06
N LEU A 91 12.97 5.86 -2.99
CA LEU A 91 13.42 5.42 -1.67
C LEU A 91 13.55 3.91 -1.56
N LEU A 92 12.59 3.15 -2.13
CA LEU A 92 12.64 1.68 -2.15
C LEU A 92 13.86 1.18 -2.91
N ARG A 93 14.10 1.70 -4.13
CA ARG A 93 15.21 1.26 -4.97
C ARG A 93 16.56 1.67 -4.40
N GLY A 94 16.67 2.88 -3.86
CA GLY A 94 17.87 3.28 -3.14
C GLY A 94 18.20 2.37 -1.96
N ALA A 95 17.18 2.01 -1.15
CA ALA A 95 17.35 1.12 -0.01
C ALA A 95 17.71 -0.32 -0.40
N THR A 96 17.24 -0.81 -1.56
CA THR A 96 17.49 -2.19 -2.03
C THR A 96 18.69 -2.29 -2.98
N SER A 97 19.37 -1.20 -3.32
CA SER A 97 20.49 -1.17 -4.27
C SER A 97 21.71 -1.97 -3.81
N SER A 98 21.89 -2.15 -2.50
CA SER A 98 22.95 -2.99 -1.93
C SER A 98 22.86 -4.48 -2.32
N ALA A 99 21.72 -4.94 -2.83
CA ALA A 99 21.54 -6.30 -3.34
C ALA A 99 22.06 -6.47 -4.79
N LEU A 100 22.46 -5.39 -5.47
CA LEU A 100 23.01 -5.44 -6.82
C LEU A 100 24.48 -5.87 -6.76
N SER A 101 24.93 -6.68 -7.76
CA SER A 101 26.35 -6.89 -7.97
C SER A 101 27.01 -5.61 -8.51
N ASP A 102 28.35 -5.51 -8.37
CA ASP A 102 29.10 -4.36 -8.88
C ASP A 102 28.89 -4.15 -10.39
N GLU A 103 28.79 -5.24 -11.16
CA GLU A 103 28.50 -5.20 -12.59
C GLU A 103 27.10 -4.65 -12.87
N GLN A 104 26.08 -5.14 -12.14
CA GLN A 104 24.71 -4.66 -12.27
C GLN A 104 24.61 -3.18 -11.89
N PHE A 105 25.27 -2.77 -10.82
CA PHE A 105 25.31 -1.38 -10.38
C PHE A 105 25.97 -0.47 -11.43
N ALA A 106 27.16 -0.85 -11.96
CA ALA A 106 27.85 -0.10 -13.00
C ALA A 106 26.99 0.04 -14.26
N ARG A 107 26.36 -1.06 -14.73
CA ARG A 107 25.45 -1.05 -15.88
C ARG A 107 24.28 -0.09 -15.66
N GLN A 108 23.64 -0.13 -14.49
CA GLN A 108 22.50 0.73 -14.21
C GLN A 108 22.91 2.20 -14.12
N ARG A 109 24.07 2.50 -13.56
CA ARG A 109 24.63 3.87 -13.55
C ARG A 109 24.84 4.41 -14.95
N ASP A 110 25.41 3.63 -15.85
CA ASP A 110 25.63 4.04 -17.25
C ASP A 110 24.29 4.27 -17.99
N LEU A 111 23.30 3.43 -17.74
CA LEU A 111 21.95 3.60 -18.31
C LEU A 111 21.24 4.83 -17.74
N ALA A 112 21.36 5.08 -16.43
CA ALA A 112 20.80 6.26 -15.79
C ALA A 112 21.40 7.57 -16.38
N GLN A 113 22.71 7.60 -16.64
CA GLN A 113 23.37 8.75 -17.25
C GLN A 113 22.95 9.01 -18.71
N LYS A 114 22.53 7.95 -19.41
CA LYS A 114 22.07 8.03 -20.81
C LYS A 114 20.55 8.20 -20.93
N SER A 115 19.81 8.17 -19.81
CA SER A 115 18.35 8.34 -19.85
C SER A 115 17.99 9.76 -20.27
N THR A 116 16.86 9.88 -20.97
CA THR A 116 16.31 11.16 -21.38
C THR A 116 15.94 12.01 -20.17
N PRO A 117 16.36 13.28 -20.09
CA PRO A 117 15.91 14.17 -19.03
C PRO A 117 14.38 14.27 -18.99
N GLY A 118 13.78 14.03 -17.80
CA GLY A 118 12.34 14.04 -17.63
C GLY A 118 11.62 12.73 -18.01
N ASP A 119 12.35 11.66 -18.31
CA ASP A 119 11.76 10.34 -18.48
C ASP A 119 11.05 9.90 -17.17
N ASP A 120 9.72 9.80 -17.23
CA ASP A 120 8.83 9.51 -16.11
C ASP A 120 8.46 8.00 -16.05
N SER A 121 9.23 7.17 -16.73
CA SER A 121 9.05 5.72 -16.69
C SER A 121 9.59 5.10 -15.40
N TYR A 122 8.94 4.01 -14.96
CA TYR A 122 9.44 3.22 -13.85
C TYR A 122 10.90 2.77 -14.05
N GLN A 123 11.29 2.44 -15.27
CA GLN A 123 12.65 2.01 -15.61
C GLN A 123 13.66 3.11 -15.32
N ALA A 124 13.38 4.36 -15.76
CA ALA A 124 14.23 5.50 -15.49
C ALA A 124 14.32 5.78 -13.99
N TRP A 125 13.20 5.80 -13.29
CA TRP A 125 13.18 5.99 -11.84
C TRP A 125 14.00 4.94 -11.10
N MET A 126 13.86 3.67 -11.48
CA MET A 126 14.58 2.55 -10.86
C MET A 126 16.10 2.69 -11.07
N MET A 127 16.56 2.97 -12.29
CA MET A 127 17.97 3.10 -12.60
C MET A 127 18.62 4.27 -11.85
N HIS A 128 17.97 5.43 -11.85
CA HIS A 128 18.41 6.58 -11.08
C HIS A 128 18.45 6.30 -9.59
N ALA A 129 17.39 5.70 -9.06
CA ALA A 129 17.27 5.42 -7.64
C ALA A 129 18.31 4.41 -7.13
N ASN A 130 18.58 3.35 -7.90
CA ASN A 130 19.58 2.34 -7.52
C ASN A 130 21.00 2.90 -7.47
N THR A 131 21.27 4.01 -8.15
CA THR A 131 22.63 4.58 -8.30
C THR A 131 22.74 6.02 -7.80
N MET A 132 21.69 6.54 -7.12
CA MET A 132 21.66 7.92 -6.66
C MET A 132 22.70 8.17 -5.53
N PRO A 133 23.32 9.36 -5.51
CA PRO A 133 24.13 9.79 -4.37
C PRO A 133 23.31 9.94 -3.10
N VAL A 134 23.93 9.77 -1.93
CA VAL A 134 23.28 9.99 -0.61
C VAL A 134 22.63 11.37 -0.50
N ARG A 135 23.26 12.41 -1.07
CA ARG A 135 22.69 13.76 -1.10
C ARG A 135 21.32 13.82 -1.78
N GLU A 136 21.15 13.09 -2.88
CA GLU A 136 19.88 13.02 -3.59
C GLU A 136 18.83 12.21 -2.80
N TRP A 137 19.26 11.10 -2.19
CA TRP A 137 18.42 10.30 -1.31
C TRP A 137 17.83 11.16 -0.18
N HIS A 138 18.60 12.07 0.41
CA HIS A 138 18.09 13.00 1.43
C HIS A 138 16.96 13.89 0.87
N GLY A 139 17.03 14.33 -0.37
CA GLY A 139 15.95 15.08 -1.03
C GLY A 139 14.65 14.27 -1.13
N TRP A 140 14.75 13.01 -1.55
CA TRP A 140 13.60 12.10 -1.59
C TRP A 140 13.06 11.80 -0.20
N ASN A 141 13.93 11.64 0.78
CA ASN A 141 13.52 11.43 2.16
C ASN A 141 12.79 12.67 2.75
N GLU A 142 13.19 13.89 2.39
CA GLU A 142 12.47 15.10 2.80
C GLU A 142 11.06 15.15 2.16
N LYS A 143 10.91 14.80 0.88
CA LYS A 143 9.59 14.64 0.25
C LYS A 143 8.72 13.63 1.02
N ARG A 144 9.29 12.50 1.41
CA ARG A 144 8.59 11.53 2.27
C ARG A 144 8.11 12.16 3.58
N GLN A 145 8.93 12.98 4.24
CA GLN A 145 8.51 13.64 5.48
C GLN A 145 7.35 14.61 5.25
N GLN A 146 7.31 15.31 4.11
CA GLN A 146 6.18 16.17 3.74
C GLN A 146 4.90 15.34 3.55
N ILE A 147 4.97 14.22 2.82
CA ILE A 147 3.83 13.30 2.64
C ILE A 147 3.37 12.71 3.98
N ARG A 148 4.30 12.36 4.89
CA ARG A 148 3.95 11.89 6.23
C ARG A 148 3.21 12.95 7.04
N ARG A 149 3.60 14.23 6.92
CA ARG A 149 2.87 15.35 7.57
C ARG A 149 1.45 15.47 7.00
N ALA A 150 1.28 15.39 5.68
CA ALA A 150 -0.04 15.43 5.06
C ALA A 150 -0.94 14.26 5.50
N TRP A 151 -0.39 13.05 5.65
CA TRP A 151 -1.10 11.93 6.25
C TRP A 151 -1.49 12.19 7.72
N THR A 152 -0.60 12.79 8.51
CA THR A 152 -0.90 13.14 9.90
C THR A 152 -2.07 14.13 9.99
N GLU A 153 -2.10 15.16 9.12
CA GLU A 153 -3.21 16.10 9.06
C GLU A 153 -4.52 15.40 8.62
N PHE A 154 -4.46 14.53 7.62
CA PHE A 154 -5.60 13.75 7.17
C PHE A 154 -6.20 12.90 8.30
N PHE A 155 -5.38 12.21 9.07
CA PHE A 155 -5.82 11.35 10.18
C PHE A 155 -6.24 12.11 11.45
N ARG A 156 -6.17 13.45 11.47
CA ARG A 156 -6.84 14.26 12.50
C ARG A 156 -8.36 14.26 12.33
N GLU A 157 -8.81 14.16 11.08
CA GLU A 157 -10.25 14.17 10.76
C GLU A 157 -10.78 12.76 10.48
N TRP A 158 -10.01 11.91 9.84
CA TRP A 158 -10.39 10.57 9.39
C TRP A 158 -9.68 9.51 10.24
N ASP A 159 -10.35 8.38 10.49
CA ASP A 159 -9.78 7.28 11.27
C ASP A 159 -9.05 6.26 10.38
N LEU A 160 -9.61 5.99 9.19
CA LEU A 160 -9.12 4.97 8.26
C LEU A 160 -9.28 5.45 6.81
N LEU A 161 -8.46 4.88 5.92
CA LEU A 161 -8.67 4.95 4.48
C LEU A 161 -8.75 3.53 3.91
N LEU A 162 -9.84 3.22 3.19
CA LEU A 162 -10.00 1.98 2.43
C LEU A 162 -9.54 2.19 1.00
N CYS A 163 -8.73 1.27 0.50
CA CYS A 163 -8.27 1.30 -0.89
C CYS A 163 -8.00 -0.11 -1.43
N PRO A 164 -7.73 -0.29 -2.73
CA PRO A 164 -7.28 -1.57 -3.27
C PRO A 164 -6.01 -2.06 -2.59
N ALA A 165 -5.88 -3.37 -2.40
CA ALA A 165 -4.61 -4.00 -2.04
C ALA A 165 -3.69 -4.13 -3.26
N ALA A 166 -4.28 -4.30 -4.45
CA ALA A 166 -3.63 -4.38 -5.74
C ALA A 166 -4.59 -3.87 -6.83
N ALA A 167 -4.08 -3.48 -8.00
CA ALA A 167 -4.92 -2.97 -9.08
C ALA A 167 -5.82 -4.05 -9.70
N THR A 168 -5.46 -5.32 -9.59
CA THR A 168 -6.22 -6.47 -10.12
C THR A 168 -6.30 -7.58 -9.08
N ALA A 169 -7.20 -8.54 -9.26
CA ALA A 169 -7.08 -9.86 -8.66
C ALA A 169 -5.83 -10.59 -9.20
N ALA A 170 -5.61 -11.83 -8.77
CA ALA A 170 -4.49 -12.64 -9.28
C ALA A 170 -4.51 -12.72 -10.81
N PHE A 171 -3.33 -12.67 -11.42
CA PHE A 171 -3.12 -12.74 -12.87
C PHE A 171 -2.12 -13.85 -13.20
N PRO A 172 -2.09 -14.35 -14.46
CA PRO A 172 -1.17 -15.40 -14.85
C PRO A 172 0.28 -15.05 -14.60
N LEU A 173 1.06 -15.99 -14.07
CA LEU A 173 2.49 -15.82 -13.84
C LEU A 173 3.22 -15.55 -15.15
N ASN A 174 3.89 -14.41 -15.24
CA ASN A 174 4.75 -14.04 -16.35
C ASN A 174 6.16 -13.75 -15.84
N GLN A 175 7.14 -14.58 -16.24
CA GLN A 175 8.56 -14.42 -15.89
C GLN A 175 9.43 -14.09 -17.11
N LYS A 176 8.83 -13.85 -18.28
CA LYS A 176 9.56 -13.53 -19.51
C LYS A 176 9.96 -12.05 -19.52
N GLY A 177 11.14 -11.76 -20.02
CA GLY A 177 11.65 -10.40 -20.15
C GLY A 177 11.91 -9.71 -18.81
N GLU A 178 12.25 -8.46 -18.87
CA GLU A 178 12.50 -7.63 -17.70
C GLU A 178 11.20 -7.24 -16.98
N ARG A 179 11.28 -7.01 -15.67
CA ARG A 179 10.10 -6.74 -14.85
C ARG A 179 9.31 -5.52 -15.34
N TRP A 180 9.97 -4.49 -15.82
CA TRP A 180 9.34 -3.26 -16.30
C TRP A 180 8.69 -3.36 -17.68
N GLU A 181 8.97 -4.45 -18.42
CA GLU A 181 8.35 -4.75 -19.73
C GLU A 181 7.05 -5.54 -19.58
N ARG A 182 6.81 -6.12 -18.40
CA ARG A 182 5.66 -6.99 -18.17
C ARG A 182 4.38 -6.16 -18.00
N MET A 183 3.31 -6.65 -18.60
CA MET A 183 1.99 -6.04 -18.54
C MET A 183 1.02 -6.91 -17.75
N VAL A 184 0.05 -6.28 -17.11
CA VAL A 184 -1.15 -6.88 -16.54
C VAL A 184 -2.37 -6.27 -17.21
N MET A 185 -3.47 -7.01 -17.29
CA MET A 185 -4.71 -6.50 -17.85
C MET A 185 -5.55 -5.85 -16.75
N VAL A 186 -5.95 -4.61 -16.97
CA VAL A 186 -6.86 -3.84 -16.11
C VAL A 186 -8.00 -3.34 -16.98
N ASN A 187 -9.23 -3.70 -16.69
CA ASN A 187 -10.41 -3.35 -17.48
C ASN A 187 -10.25 -3.65 -19.00
N GLY A 188 -9.59 -4.77 -19.31
CA GLY A 188 -9.33 -5.18 -20.70
C GLY A 188 -8.20 -4.40 -21.40
N LYS A 189 -7.48 -3.52 -20.70
CA LYS A 189 -6.35 -2.75 -21.25
C LYS A 189 -5.03 -3.18 -20.60
N PRO A 190 -3.92 -3.23 -21.36
CA PRO A 190 -2.61 -3.52 -20.81
C PRO A 190 -2.12 -2.33 -19.97
N GLN A 191 -1.62 -2.64 -18.77
CA GLN A 191 -1.00 -1.69 -17.83
C GLN A 191 0.35 -2.26 -17.38
N PRO A 192 1.41 -1.44 -17.18
CA PRO A 192 2.68 -1.95 -16.65
C PRO A 192 2.48 -2.68 -15.32
N SER A 193 3.03 -3.89 -15.20
CA SER A 193 2.89 -4.68 -13.96
C SER A 193 3.51 -3.99 -12.74
N THR A 194 4.43 -3.05 -12.96
CA THR A 194 5.07 -2.25 -11.91
C THR A 194 4.11 -1.29 -11.20
N THR A 195 2.98 -0.95 -11.82
CA THR A 195 1.91 -0.14 -11.19
C THR A 195 1.25 -0.85 -10.01
N GLN A 196 1.34 -2.18 -9.92
CA GLN A 196 0.87 -2.95 -8.75
C GLN A 196 1.56 -2.51 -7.45
N MET A 197 2.79 -1.95 -7.56
CA MET A 197 3.53 -1.45 -6.40
C MET A 197 2.94 -0.17 -5.78
N PHE A 198 2.08 0.54 -6.52
CA PHE A 198 1.47 1.80 -6.07
C PHE A 198 0.67 1.60 -4.78
N TRP A 199 -0.26 0.64 -4.77
CA TRP A 199 -1.17 0.44 -3.65
C TRP A 199 -0.44 0.01 -2.37
N ALA A 200 0.51 -0.91 -2.48
CA ALA A 200 1.36 -1.31 -1.36
C ALA A 200 2.31 -0.18 -0.90
N GLY A 201 2.79 0.63 -1.85
CA GLY A 201 3.68 1.76 -1.59
C GLY A 201 3.00 2.92 -0.88
N LEU A 202 1.70 3.10 -1.08
CA LEU A 202 0.95 4.22 -0.53
C LEU A 202 1.04 4.34 1.00
N PRO A 203 0.77 3.29 1.81
CA PRO A 203 1.04 3.31 3.25
C PRO A 203 2.52 3.07 3.57
N GLY A 204 3.19 2.15 2.87
CA GLY A 204 4.54 1.68 3.20
C GLY A 204 5.58 2.79 3.17
N MET A 205 5.52 3.69 2.19
CA MET A 205 6.42 4.84 2.09
C MET A 205 6.29 5.77 3.30
N ALA A 206 5.09 5.94 3.85
CA ALA A 206 4.80 6.86 4.95
C ALA A 206 4.90 6.22 6.34
N TYR A 207 5.31 4.94 6.43
CA TYR A 207 5.36 4.15 7.68
C TYR A 207 4.00 4.02 8.37
N LEU A 208 2.94 3.90 7.57
CA LEU A 208 1.59 3.72 8.08
C LEU A 208 1.26 2.23 8.18
N PRO A 209 0.52 1.81 9.21
CA PRO A 209 -0.01 0.48 9.28
C PRO A 209 -1.08 0.27 8.21
N ALA A 210 -1.08 -0.92 7.62
CA ALA A 210 -2.11 -1.34 6.71
C ALA A 210 -2.45 -2.82 6.92
N THR A 211 -3.74 -3.13 6.95
CA THR A 211 -4.25 -4.50 7.04
C THR A 211 -5.07 -4.80 5.80
N VAL A 212 -4.85 -5.95 5.18
CA VAL A 212 -5.68 -6.43 4.07
C VAL A 212 -6.71 -7.42 4.60
N ALA A 213 -7.99 -7.17 4.27
CA ALA A 213 -9.10 -8.06 4.61
C ALA A 213 -9.75 -8.62 3.33
N PRO A 214 -10.36 -9.82 3.36
CA PRO A 214 -11.17 -10.32 2.26
C PRO A 214 -12.30 -9.34 1.93
N ALA A 215 -12.54 -9.10 0.63
CA ALA A 215 -13.57 -8.18 0.16
C ALA A 215 -14.52 -8.78 -0.89
N GLY A 216 -14.36 -10.06 -1.19
CA GLY A 216 -15.17 -10.79 -2.16
C GLY A 216 -14.36 -11.53 -3.20
N PHE A 217 -15.01 -11.80 -4.33
CA PHE A 217 -14.43 -12.57 -5.43
C PHE A 217 -14.76 -11.90 -6.76
N THR A 218 -13.89 -12.09 -7.75
CA THR A 218 -14.21 -11.77 -9.16
C THR A 218 -15.31 -12.72 -9.67
N ARG A 219 -15.90 -12.41 -10.84
CA ARG A 219 -16.81 -13.34 -11.53
C ARG A 219 -16.17 -14.70 -11.83
N GLY A 220 -14.85 -14.73 -11.98
CA GLY A 220 -14.08 -15.97 -12.19
C GLY A 220 -13.68 -16.70 -10.90
N GLY A 221 -14.15 -16.27 -9.72
CA GLY A 221 -13.86 -16.92 -8.44
C GLY A 221 -12.50 -16.56 -7.81
N LEU A 222 -11.76 -15.60 -8.36
CA LEU A 222 -10.50 -15.17 -7.78
C LEU A 222 -10.76 -14.23 -6.59
N PRO A 223 -10.08 -14.41 -5.45
CA PRO A 223 -10.29 -13.59 -4.27
C PRO A 223 -9.82 -12.14 -4.49
N ILE A 224 -10.52 -11.21 -3.85
CA ILE A 224 -10.19 -9.78 -3.82
C ILE A 224 -10.03 -9.34 -2.37
N GLY A 225 -8.99 -8.55 -2.08
CA GLY A 225 -8.74 -7.92 -0.79
C GLY A 225 -8.97 -6.42 -0.83
N VAL A 226 -9.41 -5.86 0.31
CA VAL A 226 -9.41 -4.42 0.58
C VAL A 226 -8.28 -4.07 1.53
N GLN A 227 -7.51 -3.05 1.22
CA GLN A 227 -6.46 -2.50 2.09
C GLN A 227 -7.07 -1.42 3.00
N ILE A 228 -6.81 -1.54 4.30
CA ILE A 228 -7.26 -0.65 5.35
C ILE A 228 -6.04 0.06 5.90
N ILE A 229 -5.87 1.35 5.61
CA ILE A 229 -4.74 2.16 6.06
C ILE A 229 -5.17 2.96 7.29
N GLY A 230 -4.34 2.97 8.33
CA GLY A 230 -4.56 3.72 9.57
C GLY A 230 -3.46 4.73 9.87
N PRO A 231 -3.62 5.56 10.92
CA PRO A 231 -2.59 6.48 11.38
C PRO A 231 -1.36 5.73 11.89
N GLN A 232 -0.22 6.39 11.93
CA GLN A 232 1.02 5.80 12.47
C GLN A 232 0.79 5.27 13.89
N TYR A 233 1.25 4.05 14.16
CA TYR A 233 1.00 3.27 15.39
C TYR A 233 -0.49 2.93 15.63
N GLY A 234 -1.34 3.07 14.64
CA GLY A 234 -2.74 2.67 14.65
C GLY A 234 -2.99 1.24 14.17
N ASP A 235 -2.00 0.36 14.26
CA ASP A 235 -2.03 -1.03 13.77
C ASP A 235 -3.26 -1.78 14.31
N LEU A 236 -3.53 -1.67 15.60
CA LEU A 236 -4.70 -2.32 16.21
C LEU A 236 -6.04 -1.80 15.64
N SER A 237 -6.07 -0.53 15.16
CA SER A 237 -7.28 0.03 14.53
C SER A 237 -7.53 -0.58 13.15
N THR A 238 -6.47 -0.82 12.35
CA THR A 238 -6.61 -1.47 11.05
C THR A 238 -7.00 -2.93 11.18
N ILE A 239 -6.46 -3.64 12.19
CA ILE A 239 -6.82 -5.03 12.51
C ILE A 239 -8.27 -5.13 13.02
N GLU A 240 -8.72 -4.20 13.88
CA GLU A 240 -10.11 -4.19 14.36
C GLU A 240 -11.10 -3.91 13.24
N ALA A 241 -10.76 -3.01 12.31
CA ALA A 241 -11.56 -2.78 11.11
C ALA A 241 -11.62 -4.02 10.20
N ALA A 242 -10.50 -4.75 10.04
CA ALA A 242 -10.49 -6.02 9.33
C ALA A 242 -11.37 -7.08 10.02
N ARG A 243 -11.33 -7.16 11.36
CA ARG A 243 -12.21 -8.04 12.16
C ARG A 243 -13.68 -7.70 11.96
N HIS A 244 -14.03 -6.42 11.88
CA HIS A 244 -15.39 -5.99 11.58
C HIS A 244 -15.84 -6.49 10.20
N LEU A 245 -15.01 -6.31 9.15
CA LEU A 245 -15.34 -6.81 7.82
C LEU A 245 -15.46 -8.34 7.77
N GLU A 246 -14.60 -9.06 8.48
CA GLU A 246 -14.65 -10.52 8.58
C GLU A 246 -15.98 -11.01 9.18
N ARG A 247 -16.50 -10.32 10.19
CA ARG A 247 -17.76 -10.70 10.90
C ARG A 247 -19.02 -10.26 10.17
N GLU A 248 -19.01 -9.07 9.60
CA GLU A 248 -20.24 -8.40 9.13
C GLU A 248 -20.37 -8.34 7.60
N PHE A 249 -19.29 -8.69 6.88
CA PHE A 249 -19.29 -8.52 5.43
C PHE A 249 -18.75 -9.75 4.69
N GLN A 250 -17.49 -10.07 4.81
CA GLN A 250 -16.82 -11.13 4.06
C GLN A 250 -15.87 -11.92 4.96
N PRO A 251 -16.29 -13.08 5.48
CA PRO A 251 -15.39 -13.96 6.20
C PRO A 251 -14.34 -14.58 5.27
N PHE A 252 -13.28 -15.12 5.85
CA PHE A 252 -12.35 -15.98 5.14
C PHE A 252 -13.09 -17.21 4.62
N VAL A 253 -12.86 -17.53 3.35
CA VAL A 253 -13.37 -18.74 2.71
C VAL A 253 -12.17 -19.59 2.32
N GLN A 254 -12.12 -20.80 2.85
CA GLN A 254 -11.04 -21.75 2.52
C GLN A 254 -11.11 -22.12 1.04
N PRO A 255 -9.99 -22.07 0.30
CA PRO A 255 -9.97 -22.51 -1.09
C PRO A 255 -10.33 -23.99 -1.21
N GLN A 256 -11.11 -24.32 -2.23
CA GLN A 256 -11.49 -25.70 -2.53
C GLN A 256 -10.23 -26.57 -2.76
N GLY A 257 -10.19 -27.75 -2.16
CA GLY A 257 -9.05 -28.68 -2.28
C GLY A 257 -7.92 -28.45 -1.26
N TYR A 258 -8.11 -27.56 -0.28
CA TYR A 258 -7.19 -27.29 0.82
C TYR A 258 -7.86 -27.51 2.19
N GLU A 259 -8.74 -28.52 2.26
CA GLU A 259 -9.49 -28.88 3.47
C GLU A 259 -8.63 -29.63 4.50
#